data_a3cb0db99227df40a8e47b9dd671520b
#
_entry.id   a3cb0db99227df40a8e47b9dd671520b
#
_cell.length_a   1.000
_cell.length_b   1.000
_cell.length_c   1.000
_cell.angle_alpha   90.00
_cell.angle_beta   90.00
_cell.angle_gamma   90.00
#
_symmetry.space_group_name_H-M   'P 1'
#
loop_
_entity.id
_entity.type
_entity.pdbx_description
1 polymer ?
#
loop_
_entity_poly.entity_id
_entity_poly.type
_entity_poly.pdbx_seq_one_letter_code
_entity_poly.pdbx_strand_id
1 'polypeptide(L)'
;MSADDDTDGFESSESVPVGVKLGSTRTVVRYPDASGATQTTKTLTCLATYEDAITGSERVLFGEQAAAEYPDRVEFMLRSGLPEDDERTELARRYFDELVETNGVPQDSTVVYAIPTIDNDAGLANLSSVIEDSAIGNVEMRSYPESLCSSIPAVGDGVEAIDDVFVAVNMGSTNLEACAYRRGEQLLPVSTGTVTGNHVDRRIVNNVEEETQGRVRVDLTTAREYKETHGDFDAFEPFSDVVQQPGGGSHEFTIEDSVMDALNWYLDEAVDSVANEFLPDFANEYMKPYQMALSSPIALTGGMACLPGLADEFRRRLSEELDREVEVVTPPEPDTAAAEGAMRIAQRLTGD
;
A
#
# COMPACT_ATOMS: atom_id res chain seq x y z
N MET A 1 -61.83 6.65 23.18
CA MET A 1 -60.90 7.60 22.57
C MET A 1 -59.52 6.99 22.72
N SER A 2 -59.18 6.10 21.81
CA SER A 2 -57.90 5.45 21.73
C SER A 2 -56.87 6.43 21.14
N ALA A 3 -55.77 6.59 21.83
CA ALA A 3 -54.58 7.22 21.27
C ALA A 3 -53.76 6.09 20.61
N ASP A 4 -53.68 6.14 19.31
CA ASP A 4 -52.74 5.36 18.54
C ASP A 4 -51.33 5.91 18.79
N ASP A 5 -50.50 5.07 19.36
CA ASP A 5 -49.09 5.29 19.61
C ASP A 5 -48.34 4.79 18.35
N ASP A 6 -48.22 5.70 17.36
CA ASP A 6 -47.37 5.50 16.20
C ASP A 6 -45.90 5.62 16.64
N THR A 7 -45.33 4.55 17.12
CA THR A 7 -43.88 4.36 17.16
C THR A 7 -43.41 4.08 15.77
N ASP A 8 -43.07 5.15 15.02
CA ASP A 8 -42.23 5.08 13.85
C ASP A 8 -40.90 4.42 14.28
N GLY A 9 -40.80 3.13 13.98
CA GLY A 9 -39.54 2.40 14.05
C GLY A 9 -38.64 2.94 12.94
N PHE A 10 -37.73 3.84 13.29
CA PHE A 10 -36.55 4.06 12.50
C PHE A 10 -35.76 2.72 12.52
N GLU A 11 -35.94 1.89 11.51
CA GLU A 11 -34.95 0.89 11.15
C GLU A 11 -33.68 1.68 10.79
N SER A 12 -32.73 1.73 11.72
CA SER A 12 -31.37 2.14 11.39
C SER A 12 -30.86 1.14 10.36
N SER A 13 -30.83 1.53 9.10
CA SER A 13 -30.10 0.75 8.10
C SER A 13 -28.67 0.65 8.63
N GLU A 14 -28.23 -0.58 8.96
CA GLU A 14 -26.85 -0.84 9.36
C GLU A 14 -25.96 -0.34 8.24
N SER A 15 -25.07 0.62 8.54
CA SER A 15 -24.16 1.16 7.56
C SER A 15 -23.11 0.10 7.19
N VAL A 16 -22.76 0.00 5.89
CA VAL A 16 -21.80 -0.99 5.42
C VAL A 16 -20.37 -0.57 5.80
N PRO A 17 -19.59 -1.42 6.49
CA PRO A 17 -18.20 -1.11 6.80
C PRO A 17 -17.33 -1.19 5.54
N VAL A 18 -16.61 -0.11 5.24
CA VAL A 18 -15.72 -0.02 4.08
C VAL A 18 -14.31 0.38 4.53
N GLY A 19 -13.32 -0.38 4.09
CA GLY A 19 -11.90 -0.08 4.27
C GLY A 19 -11.26 0.39 2.96
N VAL A 20 -10.57 1.53 3.00
CA VAL A 20 -9.94 2.14 1.82
C VAL A 20 -8.45 2.35 2.05
N LYS A 21 -7.64 1.96 1.07
CA LYS A 21 -6.26 2.41 0.90
C LYS A 21 -6.11 3.04 -0.48
N LEU A 22 -5.92 4.34 -0.54
CA LEU A 22 -5.56 5.07 -1.74
C LEU A 22 -4.03 5.25 -1.77
N GLY A 23 -3.32 4.29 -2.36
CA GLY A 23 -1.85 4.28 -2.38
C GLY A 23 -1.27 4.85 -3.68
N SER A 24 0.02 5.23 -3.67
CA SER A 24 0.69 5.84 -4.83
C SER A 24 0.72 4.95 -6.08
N THR A 25 0.75 3.64 -5.91
CA THR A 25 0.79 2.70 -7.04
C THR A 25 -0.50 1.91 -7.20
N ARG A 26 -1.10 1.48 -6.08
CA ARG A 26 -2.34 0.69 -6.09
C ARG A 26 -3.33 1.21 -5.07
N THR A 27 -4.59 1.28 -5.49
CA THR A 27 -5.75 1.52 -4.64
C THR A 27 -6.41 0.20 -4.30
N VAL A 28 -6.79 0.05 -3.03
CA VAL A 28 -7.53 -1.12 -2.53
C VAL A 28 -8.75 -0.64 -1.77
N VAL A 29 -9.91 -1.21 -2.09
CA VAL A 29 -11.16 -1.01 -1.35
C VAL A 29 -11.71 -2.37 -0.94
N ARG A 30 -12.06 -2.53 0.34
CA ARG A 30 -12.65 -3.77 0.87
C ARG A 30 -13.98 -3.47 1.56
N TYR A 31 -14.97 -4.29 1.30
CA TYR A 31 -16.32 -4.17 1.88
C TYR A 31 -17.04 -5.53 1.84
N PRO A 32 -18.01 -5.80 2.72
CA PRO A 32 -18.88 -6.96 2.61
C PRO A 32 -19.93 -6.75 1.52
N ASP A 33 -20.20 -7.77 0.71
CA ASP A 33 -21.34 -7.78 -0.21
C ASP A 33 -22.65 -8.13 0.53
N ALA A 34 -23.75 -8.14 -0.21
CA ALA A 34 -25.07 -8.46 0.33
C ALA A 34 -25.17 -9.87 0.96
N SER A 35 -24.23 -10.76 0.71
CA SER A 35 -24.15 -12.10 1.32
C SER A 35 -23.27 -12.13 2.59
N GLY A 36 -22.61 -11.01 2.90
CA GLY A 36 -21.61 -10.90 3.96
C GLY A 36 -20.21 -11.38 3.54
N ALA A 37 -20.01 -11.74 2.26
CA ALA A 37 -18.68 -12.10 1.77
C ALA A 37 -17.85 -10.85 1.48
N THR A 38 -16.59 -10.84 1.89
CA THR A 38 -15.68 -9.72 1.64
C THR A 38 -15.36 -9.60 0.17
N GLN A 39 -15.67 -8.45 -0.40
CA GLN A 39 -15.23 -8.04 -1.74
C GLN A 39 -13.94 -7.22 -1.62
N THR A 40 -13.04 -7.42 -2.57
CA THR A 40 -11.79 -6.66 -2.67
C THR A 40 -11.65 -6.12 -4.09
N THR A 41 -11.65 -4.80 -4.22
CA THR A 41 -11.26 -4.11 -5.45
C THR A 41 -9.82 -3.66 -5.29
N LYS A 42 -8.96 -4.07 -6.24
CA LYS A 42 -7.53 -3.69 -6.28
C LYS A 42 -7.19 -3.29 -7.70
N THR A 43 -6.68 -2.06 -7.88
CA THR A 43 -6.31 -1.55 -9.19
C THR A 43 -5.15 -0.56 -9.11
N LEU A 44 -4.48 -0.29 -10.23
CA LEU A 44 -3.44 0.75 -10.30
C LEU A 44 -4.04 2.14 -10.04
N THR A 45 -3.35 2.96 -9.26
CA THR A 45 -3.74 4.35 -8.95
C THR A 45 -3.25 5.28 -10.05
N CYS A 46 -3.76 5.08 -11.25
CA CYS A 46 -3.36 5.86 -12.43
C CYS A 46 -4.53 6.07 -13.38
N LEU A 47 -4.36 7.04 -14.25
CA LEU A 47 -5.25 7.32 -15.37
C LEU A 47 -4.46 7.64 -16.64
N ALA A 48 -5.12 7.57 -17.79
CA ALA A 48 -4.60 8.06 -19.07
C ALA A 48 -5.69 8.84 -19.80
N THR A 49 -5.35 10.03 -20.29
CA THR A 49 -6.26 10.88 -21.05
C THR A 49 -5.93 10.76 -22.54
N TYR A 50 -6.94 10.60 -23.37
CA TYR A 50 -6.81 10.56 -24.83
C TYR A 50 -7.97 11.28 -25.51
N GLU A 51 -7.77 11.70 -26.75
CA GLU A 51 -8.80 12.29 -27.60
C GLU A 51 -9.43 11.18 -28.48
N ASP A 52 -10.75 11.06 -28.40
CA ASP A 52 -11.50 10.16 -29.26
C ASP A 52 -11.39 10.65 -30.73
N ALA A 53 -10.79 9.81 -31.58
CA ALA A 53 -10.48 10.17 -32.95
C ALA A 53 -11.74 10.44 -33.83
N ILE A 54 -12.92 10.01 -33.40
CA ILE A 54 -14.17 10.20 -34.13
C ILE A 54 -14.91 11.45 -33.68
N THR A 55 -15.01 11.63 -32.37
CA THR A 55 -15.83 12.72 -31.77
C THR A 55 -15.01 13.94 -31.43
N GLY A 56 -13.67 13.83 -31.33
CA GLY A 56 -12.76 14.88 -30.84
C GLY A 56 -12.96 15.17 -29.36
N SER A 57 -13.68 14.32 -28.64
CA SER A 57 -13.90 14.49 -27.20
C SER A 57 -12.77 13.87 -26.38
N GLU A 58 -12.40 14.52 -25.29
CA GLU A 58 -11.49 13.93 -24.30
C GLU A 58 -12.14 12.72 -23.62
N ARG A 59 -11.37 11.65 -23.50
CA ARG A 59 -11.72 10.42 -22.81
C ARG A 59 -10.65 10.09 -21.79
N VAL A 60 -11.06 9.40 -20.72
CA VAL A 60 -10.15 8.97 -19.66
C VAL A 60 -10.30 7.47 -19.45
N LEU A 61 -9.20 6.79 -19.31
CA LEU A 61 -9.11 5.41 -18.85
C LEU A 61 -8.48 5.38 -17.46
N PHE A 62 -8.79 4.38 -16.68
CA PHE A 62 -8.36 4.27 -15.29
C PHE A 62 -7.70 2.91 -15.02
N GLY A 63 -6.80 2.89 -14.04
CA GLY A 63 -6.19 1.67 -13.53
C GLY A 63 -5.42 0.86 -14.56
N GLU A 64 -5.60 -0.46 -14.52
CA GLU A 64 -4.94 -1.40 -15.44
C GLU A 64 -5.28 -1.15 -16.91
N GLN A 65 -6.49 -0.68 -17.20
CA GLN A 65 -6.88 -0.37 -18.58
C GLN A 65 -6.06 0.81 -19.12
N ALA A 66 -5.84 1.85 -18.32
CA ALA A 66 -4.99 2.99 -18.70
C ALA A 66 -3.56 2.53 -18.98
N ALA A 67 -3.00 1.70 -18.10
CA ALA A 67 -1.64 1.17 -18.24
C ALA A 67 -1.48 0.24 -19.45
N ALA A 68 -2.50 -0.55 -19.78
CA ALA A 68 -2.46 -1.49 -20.90
C ALA A 68 -2.64 -0.81 -22.26
N GLU A 69 -3.56 0.17 -22.37
CA GLU A 69 -3.93 0.78 -23.65
C GLU A 69 -3.08 2.01 -24.00
N TYR A 70 -2.67 2.79 -22.98
CA TYR A 70 -1.91 4.03 -23.17
C TYR A 70 -0.71 4.13 -22.21
N PRO A 71 0.23 3.18 -22.22
CA PRO A 71 1.36 3.13 -21.29
C PRO A 71 2.25 4.38 -21.35
N ASP A 72 2.29 5.06 -22.51
CA ASP A 72 3.03 6.30 -22.73
C ASP A 72 2.32 7.57 -22.19
N ARG A 73 1.07 7.45 -21.73
CA ARG A 73 0.24 8.56 -21.22
C ARG A 73 -0.26 8.32 -19.80
N VAL A 74 0.21 7.27 -19.14
CA VAL A 74 -0.18 6.97 -17.76
C VAL A 74 0.34 8.03 -16.81
N GLU A 75 -0.57 8.56 -16.00
CA GLU A 75 -0.28 9.48 -14.91
C GLU A 75 -0.67 8.85 -13.57
N PHE A 76 0.31 8.75 -12.66
CA PHE A 76 0.08 8.43 -11.25
C PHE A 76 -0.17 9.73 -10.49
N MET A 77 -1.32 9.81 -9.82
CA MET A 77 -1.81 11.04 -9.20
C MET A 77 -1.24 11.32 -7.82
N LEU A 78 -0.71 10.28 -7.16
CA LEU A 78 -0.22 10.37 -5.79
C LEU A 78 1.29 10.21 -5.71
N ARG A 79 1.91 11.03 -4.87
CA ARG A 79 3.29 10.87 -4.46
C ARG A 79 3.35 10.67 -2.94
N SER A 80 4.06 9.64 -2.51
CA SER A 80 4.08 9.24 -1.09
C SER A 80 2.68 9.06 -0.48
N GLY A 81 1.74 8.54 -1.28
CA GLY A 81 0.35 8.33 -0.88
C GLY A 81 -0.53 9.58 -0.87
N LEU A 82 -0.02 10.75 -1.31
CA LEU A 82 -0.74 12.02 -1.22
C LEU A 82 -0.81 12.74 -2.57
N PRO A 83 -1.93 13.43 -2.89
CA PRO A 83 -1.99 14.41 -3.98
C PRO A 83 -1.13 15.64 -3.63
N GLU A 84 -0.23 16.05 -4.53
CA GLU A 84 0.73 17.14 -4.25
C GLU A 84 0.13 18.54 -4.36
N ASP A 85 -0.95 18.69 -5.15
CA ASP A 85 -1.59 19.97 -5.48
C ASP A 85 -3.07 19.80 -5.85
N ASP A 86 -3.75 20.89 -6.15
CA ASP A 86 -5.18 20.91 -6.51
C ASP A 86 -5.46 20.14 -7.82
N GLU A 87 -4.56 20.18 -8.79
CA GLU A 87 -4.71 19.45 -10.05
C GLU A 87 -4.65 17.94 -9.81
N ARG A 88 -3.67 17.47 -9.04
CA ARG A 88 -3.53 16.07 -8.65
C ARG A 88 -4.68 15.61 -7.77
N THR A 89 -5.19 16.47 -6.91
CA THR A 89 -6.37 16.20 -6.08
C THR A 89 -7.62 15.98 -6.94
N GLU A 90 -7.86 16.81 -7.95
CA GLU A 90 -8.98 16.65 -8.87
C GLU A 90 -8.87 15.38 -9.73
N LEU A 91 -7.66 15.04 -10.21
CA LEU A 91 -7.44 13.79 -10.93
C LEU A 91 -7.67 12.57 -10.03
N ALA A 92 -7.19 12.62 -8.78
CA ALA A 92 -7.40 11.55 -7.81
C ALA A 92 -8.89 11.38 -7.46
N ARG A 93 -9.65 12.49 -7.36
CA ARG A 93 -11.10 12.45 -7.14
C ARG A 93 -11.82 11.79 -8.31
N ARG A 94 -11.57 12.20 -9.55
CA ARG A 94 -12.15 11.58 -10.75
C ARG A 94 -11.86 10.08 -10.82
N TYR A 95 -10.62 9.70 -10.50
CA TYR A 95 -10.21 8.30 -10.44
C TYR A 95 -10.99 7.53 -9.37
N PHE A 96 -11.10 8.08 -8.17
CA PHE A 96 -11.74 7.40 -7.04
C PHE A 96 -13.26 7.28 -7.22
N ASP A 97 -13.92 8.32 -7.75
CA ASP A 97 -15.35 8.28 -8.09
C ASP A 97 -15.65 7.21 -9.14
N GLU A 98 -14.84 7.11 -10.19
CA GLU A 98 -14.98 6.09 -11.22
C GLU A 98 -14.79 4.68 -10.65
N LEU A 99 -13.78 4.51 -9.76
CA LEU A 99 -13.53 3.24 -9.08
C LEU A 99 -14.72 2.81 -8.22
N VAL A 100 -15.28 3.72 -7.44
CA VAL A 100 -16.44 3.49 -6.56
C VAL A 100 -17.67 3.12 -7.39
N GLU A 101 -17.97 3.87 -8.46
CA GLU A 101 -19.12 3.64 -9.31
C GLU A 101 -19.01 2.32 -10.08
N THR A 102 -17.88 2.09 -10.74
CA THR A 102 -17.67 0.90 -11.59
C THR A 102 -17.71 -0.40 -10.79
N ASN A 103 -17.22 -0.38 -9.55
CA ASN A 103 -17.17 -1.57 -8.71
C ASN A 103 -18.39 -1.72 -7.77
N GLY A 104 -19.33 -0.78 -7.82
CA GLY A 104 -20.54 -0.84 -7.01
C GLY A 104 -20.27 -0.82 -5.50
N VAL A 105 -19.29 -0.04 -5.07
CA VAL A 105 -18.98 0.14 -3.64
C VAL A 105 -20.19 0.76 -2.94
N PRO A 106 -20.65 0.22 -1.79
CA PRO A 106 -21.83 0.73 -1.11
C PRO A 106 -21.71 2.19 -0.71
N GLN A 107 -22.77 2.99 -0.95
CA GLN A 107 -22.79 4.42 -0.65
C GLN A 107 -23.14 4.72 0.81
N ASP A 108 -24.07 3.98 1.41
CA ASP A 108 -24.44 4.13 2.82
C ASP A 108 -23.44 3.40 3.72
N SER A 109 -22.25 3.98 3.86
CA SER A 109 -21.10 3.29 4.45
C SER A 109 -20.49 4.06 5.63
N THR A 110 -19.95 3.29 6.58
CA THR A 110 -18.96 3.75 7.53
C THR A 110 -17.58 3.46 6.93
N VAL A 111 -16.87 4.52 6.56
CA VAL A 111 -15.60 4.41 5.85
C VAL A 111 -14.42 4.65 6.78
N VAL A 112 -13.50 3.71 6.80
CA VAL A 112 -12.16 3.93 7.36
C VAL A 112 -11.15 3.91 6.22
N TYR A 113 -10.32 4.94 6.16
CA TYR A 113 -9.26 5.01 5.15
C TYR A 113 -7.88 5.15 5.78
N ALA A 114 -6.93 4.46 5.15
CA ALA A 114 -5.54 4.48 5.56
C ALA A 114 -4.83 5.72 5.03
N ILE A 115 -4.09 6.41 5.89
CA ILE A 115 -3.26 7.57 5.55
C ILE A 115 -1.77 7.25 5.76
N PRO A 116 -0.86 7.77 4.92
CA PRO A 116 0.57 7.58 5.12
C PRO A 116 1.05 8.31 6.37
N THR A 117 2.10 7.77 6.97
CA THR A 117 2.81 8.38 8.09
C THR A 117 3.80 9.42 7.57
N ILE A 118 3.32 10.65 7.37
CA ILE A 118 4.12 11.73 6.79
C ILE A 118 3.72 13.07 7.40
N ASP A 119 4.70 13.94 7.61
CA ASP A 119 4.48 15.33 8.07
C ASP A 119 4.16 16.25 6.88
N ASN A 120 2.92 16.15 6.39
CA ASN A 120 2.40 16.95 5.27
C ASN A 120 0.89 17.18 5.42
N ASP A 121 0.52 18.12 6.27
CA ASP A 121 -0.89 18.45 6.56
C ASP A 121 -1.70 18.80 5.29
N ALA A 122 -1.09 19.53 4.36
CA ALA A 122 -1.78 19.92 3.12
C ALA A 122 -2.09 18.71 2.23
N GLY A 123 -1.12 17.82 2.04
CA GLY A 123 -1.32 16.59 1.29
C GLY A 123 -2.33 15.63 1.96
N LEU A 124 -2.31 15.55 3.29
CA LEU A 124 -3.30 14.78 4.06
C LEU A 124 -4.71 15.37 3.91
N ALA A 125 -4.86 16.70 3.95
CA ALA A 125 -6.13 17.37 3.71
C ALA A 125 -6.65 17.12 2.27
N ASN A 126 -5.75 17.15 1.27
CA ASN A 126 -6.10 16.82 -0.10
C ASN A 126 -6.60 15.37 -0.24
N LEU A 127 -5.88 14.40 0.36
CA LEU A 127 -6.31 12.99 0.37
C LEU A 127 -7.67 12.82 1.05
N SER A 128 -7.87 13.45 2.21
CA SER A 128 -9.15 13.42 2.91
C SER A 128 -10.27 13.94 2.01
N SER A 129 -10.07 15.07 1.31
CA SER A 129 -11.10 15.64 0.43
C SER A 129 -11.45 14.71 -0.75
N VAL A 130 -10.49 13.95 -1.28
CA VAL A 130 -10.76 12.96 -2.34
C VAL A 130 -11.76 11.91 -1.89
N ILE A 131 -11.62 11.43 -0.66
CA ILE A 131 -12.46 10.35 -0.12
C ILE A 131 -13.78 10.91 0.44
N GLU A 132 -13.71 12.01 1.20
CA GLU A 132 -14.87 12.61 1.88
C GLU A 132 -15.86 13.25 0.91
N ASP A 133 -15.42 13.77 -0.22
CA ASP A 133 -16.28 14.32 -1.26
C ASP A 133 -16.84 13.24 -2.21
N SER A 134 -16.40 11.99 -2.09
CA SER A 134 -16.88 10.86 -2.90
C SER A 134 -18.24 10.33 -2.42
N ALA A 135 -18.87 9.48 -3.23
CA ALA A 135 -20.20 8.94 -2.93
C ALA A 135 -20.27 7.92 -1.79
N ILE A 136 -19.11 7.41 -1.28
CA ILE A 136 -19.11 6.29 -0.33
C ILE A 136 -19.23 6.69 1.15
N GLY A 137 -19.13 7.93 1.51
CA GLY A 137 -18.94 8.34 2.89
C GLY A 137 -20.12 9.03 3.57
N ASN A 138 -21.33 8.59 3.36
CA ASN A 138 -22.52 9.31 3.82
C ASN A 138 -22.85 9.15 5.30
N VAL A 139 -22.25 8.18 6.02
CA VAL A 139 -22.59 7.89 7.43
C VAL A 139 -21.50 8.37 8.37
N GLU A 140 -20.33 7.81 8.29
CA GLU A 140 -19.17 8.17 9.12
C GLU A 140 -17.87 7.90 8.35
N MET A 141 -16.90 8.83 8.49
CA MET A 141 -15.56 8.66 7.95
C MET A 141 -14.49 8.87 9.00
N ARG A 142 -13.48 8.00 8.99
CA ARG A 142 -12.29 8.15 9.85
C ARG A 142 -11.04 7.74 9.12
N SER A 143 -9.94 8.42 9.42
CA SER A 143 -8.61 8.07 8.94
C SER A 143 -7.75 7.46 10.05
N TYR A 144 -6.90 6.50 9.67
CA TYR A 144 -5.91 5.91 10.56
C TYR A 144 -4.58 5.71 9.81
N PRO A 145 -3.43 5.69 10.52
CA PRO A 145 -2.14 5.41 9.91
C PRO A 145 -2.14 4.09 9.12
N GLU A 146 -1.56 4.10 7.92
CA GLU A 146 -1.50 2.91 7.06
C GLU A 146 -0.79 1.75 7.75
N SER A 147 0.31 2.03 8.45
CA SER A 147 1.07 1.02 9.19
C SER A 147 0.27 0.42 10.37
N LEU A 148 -0.64 1.17 11.01
CA LEU A 148 -1.56 0.62 11.99
C LEU A 148 -2.60 -0.28 11.33
N CYS A 149 -3.30 0.22 10.31
CA CYS A 149 -4.32 -0.57 9.60
C CYS A 149 -3.73 -1.89 9.08
N SER A 150 -2.59 -1.83 8.42
CA SER A 150 -1.95 -3.01 7.83
C SER A 150 -1.43 -4.02 8.86
N SER A 151 -1.16 -3.59 10.09
CA SER A 151 -0.73 -4.48 11.17
C SER A 151 -1.86 -5.31 11.78
N ILE A 152 -3.10 -4.86 11.73
CA ILE A 152 -4.25 -5.55 12.31
C ILE A 152 -4.38 -7.01 11.82
N PRO A 153 -4.35 -7.30 10.51
CA PRO A 153 -4.41 -8.67 10.03
C PRO A 153 -3.12 -9.48 10.26
N ALA A 154 -2.01 -8.83 10.64
CA ALA A 154 -0.73 -9.49 10.91
C ALA A 154 -0.58 -9.93 12.37
N VAL A 155 -1.02 -9.09 13.34
CA VAL A 155 -0.71 -9.29 14.76
C VAL A 155 -1.75 -10.10 15.52
N GLY A 156 -2.88 -10.48 14.93
CA GLY A 156 -3.89 -11.32 15.57
C GLY A 156 -5.26 -11.37 14.91
N ASP A 157 -6.21 -12.00 15.61
CA ASP A 157 -7.53 -12.34 15.07
C ASP A 157 -8.54 -11.16 15.10
N GLY A 158 -8.14 -9.98 15.51
CA GLY A 158 -9.06 -8.84 15.62
C GLY A 158 -8.40 -7.52 15.93
N VAL A 159 -9.24 -6.48 16.06
CA VAL A 159 -8.79 -5.13 16.40
C VAL A 159 -8.23 -5.06 17.84
N GLU A 160 -8.59 -6.00 18.72
CA GLU A 160 -8.04 -6.10 20.08
C GLU A 160 -6.52 -6.35 20.10
N ALA A 161 -5.97 -6.95 19.05
CA ALA A 161 -4.53 -7.21 18.94
C ALA A 161 -3.66 -5.94 18.97
N ILE A 162 -4.25 -4.76 18.68
CA ILE A 162 -3.56 -3.47 18.79
C ILE A 162 -3.48 -2.91 20.22
N ASP A 163 -4.08 -3.57 21.23
CA ASP A 163 -4.03 -3.13 22.63
C ASP A 163 -2.65 -3.28 23.27
N ASP A 164 -1.78 -4.09 22.68
CA ASP A 164 -0.40 -4.27 23.11
C ASP A 164 0.54 -3.18 22.55
N VAL A 165 1.81 -3.24 22.98
CA VAL A 165 2.88 -2.44 22.40
C VAL A 165 3.58 -3.27 21.33
N PHE A 166 3.63 -2.78 20.10
CA PHE A 166 4.30 -3.44 18.98
C PHE A 166 4.95 -2.42 18.03
N VAL A 167 5.79 -2.93 17.13
CA VAL A 167 6.40 -2.17 16.04
C VAL A 167 5.79 -2.63 14.72
N ALA A 168 5.45 -1.67 13.87
CA ALA A 168 5.05 -1.89 12.50
C ALA A 168 6.11 -1.34 11.54
N VAL A 169 6.43 -2.11 10.49
CA VAL A 169 7.28 -1.69 9.37
C VAL A 169 6.48 -1.89 8.10
N ASN A 170 6.21 -0.80 7.38
CA ASN A 170 5.46 -0.81 6.13
C ASN A 170 6.41 -0.51 4.95
N MET A 171 6.61 -1.51 4.10
CA MET A 171 7.51 -1.47 2.94
C MET A 171 6.75 -1.11 1.67
N GLY A 172 6.61 0.20 1.42
CA GLY A 172 5.84 0.74 0.30
C GLY A 172 6.62 0.94 -1.00
N SER A 173 5.89 1.34 -2.04
CA SER A 173 6.49 1.71 -3.34
C SER A 173 7.18 3.06 -3.31
N THR A 174 6.74 4.00 -2.47
CA THR A 174 7.22 5.38 -2.40
C THR A 174 7.83 5.76 -1.05
N ASN A 175 7.62 4.96 -0.03
CA ASN A 175 8.17 5.16 1.32
C ASN A 175 8.39 3.84 2.04
N LEU A 176 9.30 3.85 3.00
CA LEU A 176 9.44 2.89 4.08
C LEU A 176 9.01 3.59 5.35
N GLU A 177 8.06 3.02 6.08
CA GLU A 177 7.58 3.55 7.34
C GLU A 177 7.87 2.57 8.48
N ALA A 178 8.39 3.09 9.59
CA ALA A 178 8.51 2.36 10.85
C ALA A 178 7.79 3.14 11.96
N CYS A 179 6.98 2.48 12.75
CA CYS A 179 6.24 3.10 13.82
C CYS A 179 6.05 2.17 14.99
N ALA A 180 6.13 2.71 16.21
CA ALA A 180 5.73 2.00 17.42
C ALA A 180 4.31 2.40 17.82
N TYR A 181 3.53 1.42 18.22
CA TYR A 181 2.14 1.61 18.68
C TYR A 181 1.96 1.14 20.11
N ARG A 182 1.07 1.79 20.82
CA ARG A 182 0.61 1.40 22.16
C ARG A 182 -0.90 1.63 22.24
N ARG A 183 -1.68 0.57 22.28
CA ARG A 183 -3.15 0.65 22.27
C ARG A 183 -3.70 1.47 21.12
N GLY A 184 -3.13 1.29 19.93
CA GLY A 184 -3.48 2.06 18.74
C GLY A 184 -2.93 3.49 18.69
N GLU A 185 -2.36 4.00 19.80
CA GLU A 185 -1.69 5.30 19.83
C GLU A 185 -0.32 5.22 19.14
N GLN A 186 -0.10 6.08 18.18
CA GLN A 186 1.18 6.22 17.49
C GLN A 186 2.21 6.91 18.42
N LEU A 187 3.31 6.24 18.73
CA LEU A 187 4.32 6.75 19.65
C LEU A 187 5.46 7.48 18.92
N LEU A 188 6.07 6.82 17.95
CA LEU A 188 7.18 7.37 17.17
C LEU A 188 7.02 6.96 15.72
N PRO A 189 6.55 7.84 14.84
CA PRO A 189 6.52 7.61 13.41
C PRO A 189 7.84 8.02 12.76
N VAL A 190 8.41 7.15 11.92
CA VAL A 190 9.54 7.44 11.04
C VAL A 190 9.17 7.03 9.63
N SER A 191 9.40 7.90 8.67
CA SER A 191 9.17 7.61 7.26
C SER A 191 10.35 8.09 6.42
N THR A 192 10.81 7.26 5.50
CA THR A 192 11.85 7.62 4.53
C THR A 192 11.39 7.36 3.10
N GLY A 193 11.68 8.30 2.21
CA GLY A 193 11.46 8.19 0.76
C GLY A 193 12.70 7.73 -0.01
N THR A 194 13.80 7.38 0.67
CA THR A 194 15.07 6.96 0.04
C THR A 194 15.18 5.45 -0.12
N VAL A 195 14.46 4.67 0.69
CA VAL A 195 14.43 3.20 0.66
C VAL A 195 13.03 2.75 0.26
N THR A 196 12.80 2.55 -1.03
CA THR A 196 11.43 2.33 -1.56
C THR A 196 11.40 1.33 -2.70
N GLY A 197 10.23 0.71 -2.93
CA GLY A 197 10.03 -0.19 -4.06
C GLY A 197 10.33 0.45 -5.42
N ASN A 198 10.05 1.75 -5.59
CA ASN A 198 10.36 2.48 -6.83
C ASN A 198 11.89 2.70 -7.00
N HIS A 199 12.67 2.75 -5.92
CA HIS A 199 14.13 2.78 -6.02
C HIS A 199 14.68 1.41 -6.45
N VAL A 200 14.07 0.32 -6.00
CA VAL A 200 14.38 -1.02 -6.50
C VAL A 200 14.14 -1.10 -8.01
N ASP A 201 12.98 -0.63 -8.50
CA ASP A 201 12.67 -0.63 -9.94
C ASP A 201 13.74 0.12 -10.75
N ARG A 202 14.14 1.32 -10.30
CA ARG A 202 15.22 2.10 -10.96
C ARG A 202 16.58 1.40 -10.91
N ARG A 203 16.86 0.72 -9.80
CA ARG A 203 18.11 -0.02 -9.65
C ARG A 203 18.14 -1.24 -10.58
N ILE A 204 17.03 -1.94 -10.73
CA ILE A 204 16.89 -3.03 -11.70
C ILE A 204 17.15 -2.53 -13.12
N VAL A 205 16.56 -1.38 -13.54
CA VAL A 205 16.85 -0.78 -14.86
C VAL A 205 18.36 -0.61 -15.08
N ASN A 206 19.06 -0.04 -14.11
CA ASN A 206 20.50 0.20 -14.21
C ASN A 206 21.29 -1.11 -14.19
N ASN A 207 20.95 -2.03 -13.32
CA ASN A 207 21.63 -3.32 -13.22
C ASN A 207 21.48 -4.13 -14.52
N VAL A 208 20.28 -4.18 -15.12
CA VAL A 208 20.05 -4.84 -16.41
C VAL A 208 20.86 -4.20 -17.53
N GLU A 209 20.97 -2.87 -17.58
CA GLU A 209 21.82 -2.17 -18.55
C GLU A 209 23.29 -2.54 -18.36
N GLU A 210 23.78 -2.62 -17.12
CA GLU A 210 25.15 -3.03 -16.78
C GLU A 210 25.40 -4.50 -17.12
N GLU A 211 24.52 -5.42 -16.68
CA GLU A 211 24.64 -6.86 -16.92
C GLU A 211 24.63 -7.19 -18.42
N THR A 212 23.82 -6.49 -19.20
CA THR A 212 23.79 -6.64 -20.66
C THR A 212 24.85 -5.82 -21.40
N GLN A 213 25.75 -5.14 -20.68
CA GLN A 213 26.81 -4.30 -21.25
C GLN A 213 26.25 -3.18 -22.16
N GLY A 214 25.15 -2.57 -21.76
CA GLY A 214 24.48 -1.50 -22.50
C GLY A 214 23.69 -1.94 -23.73
N ARG A 215 23.49 -3.26 -23.93
CA ARG A 215 22.75 -3.79 -25.08
C ARG A 215 21.24 -3.75 -24.89
N VAL A 216 20.78 -3.79 -23.65
CA VAL A 216 19.37 -3.76 -23.29
C VAL A 216 19.13 -2.68 -22.26
N ARG A 217 18.05 -1.93 -22.47
CA ARG A 217 17.51 -0.99 -21.49
C ARG A 217 16.02 -1.25 -21.37
N VAL A 218 15.59 -1.67 -20.18
CA VAL A 218 14.16 -1.85 -19.85
C VAL A 218 13.60 -0.56 -19.26
N ASP A 219 12.29 -0.39 -19.34
CA ASP A 219 11.60 0.71 -18.65
C ASP A 219 11.25 0.35 -17.20
N LEU A 220 10.72 1.32 -16.46
CA LEU A 220 10.37 1.13 -15.04
C LEU A 220 9.20 0.15 -14.85
N THR A 221 8.31 0.03 -15.82
CA THR A 221 7.18 -0.90 -15.75
C THR A 221 7.68 -2.34 -15.88
N THR A 222 8.52 -2.59 -16.87
CA THR A 222 9.19 -3.88 -17.08
C THR A 222 10.05 -4.26 -15.87
N ALA A 223 10.82 -3.31 -15.31
CA ALA A 223 11.64 -3.54 -14.12
C ALA A 223 10.77 -3.93 -12.90
N ARG A 224 9.61 -3.28 -12.75
CA ARG A 224 8.63 -3.65 -11.72
C ARG A 224 8.06 -5.05 -11.94
N GLU A 225 7.72 -5.40 -13.18
CA GLU A 225 7.25 -6.74 -13.53
C GLU A 225 8.30 -7.80 -13.21
N TYR A 226 9.56 -7.55 -13.51
CA TYR A 226 10.66 -8.45 -13.14
C TYR A 226 10.76 -8.62 -11.63
N LYS A 227 10.70 -7.53 -10.88
CA LYS A 227 10.71 -7.58 -9.41
C LYS A 227 9.55 -8.39 -8.86
N GLU A 228 8.31 -8.12 -9.32
CA GLU A 228 7.10 -8.73 -8.79
C GLU A 228 6.92 -10.19 -9.24
N THR A 229 7.50 -10.58 -10.39
CA THR A 229 7.35 -11.92 -10.96
C THR A 229 8.50 -12.85 -10.61
N HIS A 230 9.72 -12.32 -10.56
CA HIS A 230 10.95 -13.13 -10.40
C HIS A 230 11.71 -12.84 -9.11
N GLY A 231 11.37 -11.77 -8.37
CA GLY A 231 11.99 -11.49 -7.07
C GLY A 231 11.61 -12.55 -6.04
N ASP A 232 12.56 -13.38 -5.63
CA ASP A 232 12.34 -14.50 -4.72
C ASP A 232 13.60 -14.75 -3.88
N PHE A 233 13.51 -14.51 -2.57
CA PHE A 233 14.63 -14.72 -1.65
C PHE A 233 14.83 -16.20 -1.28
N ASP A 234 13.82 -17.03 -1.51
CA ASP A 234 13.89 -18.48 -1.20
C ASP A 234 14.46 -19.28 -2.36
N ALA A 235 14.09 -18.93 -3.60
CA ALA A 235 14.36 -19.76 -4.76
C ALA A 235 14.48 -18.96 -6.08
N PHE A 236 15.26 -17.87 -6.07
CA PHE A 236 15.49 -17.11 -7.31
C PHE A 236 16.16 -17.99 -8.38
N GLU A 237 15.60 -17.94 -9.58
CA GLU A 237 16.17 -18.57 -10.77
C GLU A 237 16.40 -17.51 -11.87
N PRO A 238 17.59 -17.51 -12.53
CA PRO A 238 17.81 -16.67 -13.70
C PRO A 238 16.75 -16.90 -14.78
N PHE A 239 16.34 -15.82 -15.44
CA PHE A 239 15.29 -15.87 -16.46
C PHE A 239 15.71 -15.09 -17.71
N SER A 240 15.06 -15.40 -18.84
CA SER A 240 15.31 -14.71 -20.12
C SER A 240 14.08 -13.92 -20.55
N ASP A 241 14.34 -12.78 -21.19
CA ASP A 241 13.33 -11.95 -21.84
C ASP A 241 13.80 -11.50 -23.22
N VAL A 242 12.87 -10.93 -24.01
CA VAL A 242 13.10 -10.57 -25.40
C VAL A 242 12.68 -9.12 -25.65
N VAL A 243 13.63 -8.28 -26.01
CA VAL A 243 13.35 -6.90 -26.43
C VAL A 243 13.31 -6.77 -27.94
N GLN A 244 12.38 -5.97 -28.44
CA GLN A 244 12.29 -5.61 -29.86
C GLN A 244 13.32 -4.52 -30.16
N GLN A 245 14.12 -4.72 -31.22
CA GLN A 245 15.12 -3.74 -31.64
C GLN A 245 14.54 -2.74 -32.65
N PRO A 246 14.99 -1.47 -32.65
CA PRO A 246 14.54 -0.44 -33.58
C PRO A 246 14.73 -0.75 -35.08
N GLY A 247 15.48 -1.77 -35.44
CA GLY A 247 15.72 -2.21 -36.80
C GLY A 247 14.88 -3.37 -37.30
N GLY A 248 13.91 -3.84 -36.47
CA GLY A 248 13.11 -5.02 -36.80
C GLY A 248 13.88 -6.32 -36.54
N GLY A 249 13.94 -6.74 -35.35
CA GLY A 249 14.51 -7.99 -34.86
C GLY A 249 14.27 -8.09 -33.36
N SER A 250 14.35 -9.30 -32.82
CA SER A 250 14.28 -9.53 -31.37
C SER A 250 15.65 -9.87 -30.83
N HIS A 251 15.97 -9.40 -29.65
CA HIS A 251 17.18 -9.75 -28.90
C HIS A 251 16.76 -10.44 -27.60
N GLU A 252 17.11 -11.71 -27.47
CA GLU A 252 16.96 -12.47 -26.24
C GLU A 252 18.16 -12.19 -25.33
N PHE A 253 17.89 -11.97 -24.06
CA PHE A 253 18.91 -11.75 -23.01
C PHE A 253 18.48 -12.46 -21.74
N THR A 254 19.46 -12.78 -20.89
CA THR A 254 19.23 -13.44 -19.60
C THR A 254 19.56 -12.46 -18.50
N ILE A 255 18.74 -12.46 -17.46
CA ILE A 255 18.92 -11.73 -16.20
C ILE A 255 19.35 -12.76 -15.16
N GLU A 256 20.60 -12.64 -14.69
CA GLU A 256 21.20 -13.55 -13.72
C GLU A 256 21.11 -12.99 -12.30
N ASP A 257 21.53 -11.74 -12.08
CA ASP A 257 21.65 -11.15 -10.75
C ASP A 257 20.94 -9.82 -10.56
N SER A 258 20.62 -9.09 -11.66
CA SER A 258 20.13 -7.70 -11.63
C SER A 258 18.96 -7.44 -10.68
N VAL A 259 18.01 -8.38 -10.59
CA VAL A 259 16.82 -8.25 -9.74
C VAL A 259 17.20 -8.46 -8.28
N MET A 260 17.91 -9.55 -7.99
CA MET A 260 18.27 -9.89 -6.61
C MET A 260 19.31 -8.94 -6.00
N ASP A 261 20.22 -8.40 -6.80
CA ASP A 261 21.14 -7.36 -6.35
C ASP A 261 20.41 -6.09 -5.89
N ALA A 262 19.37 -5.69 -6.66
CA ALA A 262 18.55 -4.55 -6.28
C ALA A 262 17.72 -4.82 -5.02
N LEU A 263 17.17 -6.02 -4.88
CA LEU A 263 16.38 -6.44 -3.71
C LEU A 263 17.24 -6.60 -2.45
N ASN A 264 18.43 -7.16 -2.58
CA ASN A 264 19.39 -7.28 -1.47
C ASN A 264 19.83 -5.91 -0.96
N TRP A 265 20.17 -4.98 -1.87
CA TRP A 265 20.45 -3.61 -1.49
C TRP A 265 19.29 -2.97 -0.72
N TYR A 266 18.06 -3.11 -1.24
CA TYR A 266 16.88 -2.55 -0.58
C TYR A 266 16.71 -3.10 0.83
N LEU A 267 16.90 -4.38 1.00
CA LEU A 267 16.69 -5.04 2.28
C LEU A 267 17.77 -4.64 3.30
N ASP A 268 19.02 -4.48 2.87
CA ASP A 268 20.11 -3.98 3.72
C ASP A 268 19.80 -2.55 4.22
N GLU A 269 19.39 -1.65 3.33
CA GLU A 269 19.00 -0.27 3.70
C GLU A 269 17.76 -0.24 4.61
N ALA A 270 16.78 -1.12 4.37
CA ALA A 270 15.58 -1.20 5.20
C ALA A 270 15.92 -1.71 6.62
N VAL A 271 16.79 -2.70 6.73
CA VAL A 271 17.30 -3.19 8.02
C VAL A 271 18.08 -2.10 8.75
N ASP A 272 18.97 -1.40 8.05
CA ASP A 272 19.74 -0.28 8.63
C ASP A 272 18.82 0.82 9.17
N SER A 273 17.84 1.26 8.39
CA SER A 273 16.85 2.26 8.83
C SER A 273 16.07 1.82 10.08
N VAL A 274 15.70 0.54 10.18
CA VAL A 274 14.98 0.05 11.35
C VAL A 274 15.90 -0.13 12.56
N ALA A 275 17.05 -0.80 12.37
CA ALA A 275 17.96 -1.16 13.45
C ALA A 275 18.76 0.03 14.01
N ASN A 276 19.25 0.91 13.13
CA ASN A 276 20.24 1.92 13.46
C ASN A 276 19.65 3.34 13.52
N GLU A 277 18.42 3.56 12.99
CA GLU A 277 17.73 4.86 13.10
C GLU A 277 16.50 4.75 14.01
N PHE A 278 15.48 3.98 13.60
CA PHE A 278 14.19 3.94 14.29
C PHE A 278 14.26 3.33 15.70
N LEU A 279 14.82 2.13 15.88
CA LEU A 279 14.83 1.47 17.20
C LEU A 279 15.64 2.20 18.26
N PRO A 280 16.82 2.81 17.97
CA PRO A 280 17.54 3.65 18.91
C PRO A 280 16.76 4.89 19.33
N ASP A 281 16.10 5.57 18.39
CA ASP A 281 15.29 6.75 18.69
C ASP A 281 14.08 6.37 19.53
N PHE A 282 13.42 5.24 19.22
CA PHE A 282 12.34 4.70 20.03
C PHE A 282 12.78 4.36 21.46
N ALA A 283 13.96 3.74 21.62
CA ALA A 283 14.52 3.45 22.93
C ALA A 283 14.83 4.73 23.74
N ASN A 284 15.35 5.76 23.07
CA ASN A 284 15.72 7.01 23.70
C ASN A 284 14.48 7.78 24.18
N GLU A 285 13.42 7.82 23.38
CA GLU A 285 12.22 8.62 23.66
C GLU A 285 11.21 7.86 24.53
N TYR A 286 11.07 6.54 24.30
CA TYR A 286 10.04 5.70 24.92
C TYR A 286 10.63 4.40 25.50
N MET A 287 11.62 4.47 26.39
CA MET A 287 12.34 3.30 26.92
C MET A 287 11.44 2.16 27.40
N LYS A 288 10.36 2.45 28.14
CA LYS A 288 9.49 1.38 28.66
C LYS A 288 8.62 0.73 27.58
N PRO A 289 7.94 1.47 26.68
CA PRO A 289 7.29 0.88 25.51
C PRO A 289 8.27 0.12 24.61
N TYR A 290 9.48 0.62 24.38
CA TYR A 290 10.52 -0.09 23.65
C TYR A 290 10.81 -1.48 24.24
N GLN A 291 11.01 -1.55 25.57
CA GLN A 291 11.25 -2.82 26.25
C GLN A 291 10.07 -3.81 26.12
N MET A 292 8.84 -3.29 26.07
CA MET A 292 7.64 -4.10 25.83
C MET A 292 7.59 -4.60 24.40
N ALA A 293 7.79 -3.71 23.44
CA ALA A 293 7.80 -4.03 22.00
C ALA A 293 8.86 -5.08 21.62
N LEU A 294 9.99 -5.10 22.32
CA LEU A 294 11.03 -6.12 22.12
C LEU A 294 10.57 -7.56 22.42
N SER A 295 9.45 -7.74 23.10
CA SER A 295 8.87 -9.05 23.42
C SER A 295 7.65 -9.36 22.53
N SER A 296 7.31 -8.46 21.63
CA SER A 296 6.23 -8.59 20.66
C SER A 296 6.80 -8.77 19.25
N PRO A 297 6.09 -9.41 18.34
CA PRO A 297 6.51 -9.50 16.95
C PRO A 297 6.50 -8.11 16.29
N ILE A 298 7.38 -7.92 15.31
CA ILE A 298 7.37 -6.80 14.40
C ILE A 298 6.40 -7.12 13.27
N ALA A 299 5.39 -6.28 13.05
CA ALA A 299 4.47 -6.42 11.93
C ALA A 299 5.12 -5.86 10.65
N LEU A 300 5.44 -6.72 9.69
CA LEU A 300 6.00 -6.35 8.40
C LEU A 300 4.91 -6.37 7.33
N THR A 301 4.69 -5.25 6.66
CA THR A 301 3.57 -5.03 5.74
C THR A 301 4.00 -4.26 4.49
N GLY A 302 3.05 -3.99 3.59
CA GLY A 302 3.29 -3.25 2.35
C GLY A 302 3.62 -4.15 1.16
N GLY A 303 3.61 -3.56 -0.03
CA GLY A 303 3.75 -4.31 -1.28
C GLY A 303 5.05 -5.07 -1.46
N MET A 304 6.15 -4.58 -0.86
CA MET A 304 7.43 -5.29 -0.91
C MET A 304 7.42 -6.57 -0.05
N ALA A 305 6.62 -6.61 1.02
CA ALA A 305 6.48 -7.80 1.86
C ALA A 305 5.74 -8.96 1.16
N CYS A 306 5.19 -8.75 -0.05
CA CYS A 306 4.63 -9.81 -0.88
C CYS A 306 5.70 -10.68 -1.57
N LEU A 307 6.96 -10.23 -1.61
CA LEU A 307 8.02 -11.00 -2.26
C LEU A 307 8.36 -12.25 -1.45
N PRO A 308 8.39 -13.44 -2.10
CA PRO A 308 8.72 -14.69 -1.43
C PRO A 308 10.03 -14.60 -0.66
N GLY A 309 10.04 -15.11 0.58
CA GLY A 309 11.22 -15.15 1.45
C GLY A 309 11.67 -13.81 2.03
N LEU A 310 11.13 -12.65 1.57
CA LEU A 310 11.58 -11.33 2.03
C LEU A 310 11.42 -11.16 3.55
N ALA A 311 10.30 -11.58 4.12
CA ALA A 311 10.04 -11.43 5.55
C ALA A 311 11.01 -12.26 6.41
N ASP A 312 11.31 -13.48 5.98
CA ASP A 312 12.27 -14.34 6.67
C ASP A 312 13.70 -13.79 6.57
N GLU A 313 14.07 -13.27 5.41
CA GLU A 313 15.38 -12.65 5.21
C GLU A 313 15.51 -11.32 5.97
N PHE A 314 14.46 -10.50 6.02
CA PHE A 314 14.40 -9.30 6.87
C PHE A 314 14.57 -9.67 8.35
N ARG A 315 13.84 -10.66 8.84
CA ARG A 315 13.96 -11.17 10.21
C ARG A 315 15.38 -11.64 10.52
N ARG A 316 15.99 -12.39 9.61
CA ARG A 316 17.36 -12.91 9.76
C ARG A 316 18.38 -11.76 9.89
N ARG A 317 18.37 -10.81 8.92
CA ARG A 317 19.31 -9.67 8.91
C ARG A 317 19.10 -8.75 10.10
N LEU A 318 17.85 -8.45 10.45
CA LEU A 318 17.54 -7.63 11.60
C LEU A 318 17.97 -8.29 12.91
N SER A 319 17.81 -9.61 13.04
CA SER A 319 18.27 -10.36 14.20
C SER A 319 19.81 -10.35 14.33
N GLU A 320 20.52 -10.45 13.22
CA GLU A 320 21.99 -10.36 13.15
C GLU A 320 22.47 -8.96 13.54
N GLU A 321 21.83 -7.91 13.00
CA GLU A 321 22.20 -6.51 13.30
C GLU A 321 21.98 -6.14 14.76
N LEU A 322 20.91 -6.65 15.37
CA LEU A 322 20.58 -6.40 16.77
C LEU A 322 21.26 -7.34 17.78
N ASP A 323 22.04 -8.33 17.29
CA ASP A 323 22.65 -9.42 18.10
C ASP A 323 21.60 -10.09 19.04
N ARG A 324 20.36 -10.24 18.52
CA ARG A 324 19.25 -10.90 19.24
C ARG A 324 18.21 -11.43 18.26
N GLU A 325 17.56 -12.52 18.64
CA GLU A 325 16.43 -13.05 17.89
C GLU A 325 15.23 -12.09 17.98
N VAL A 326 14.64 -11.73 16.83
CA VAL A 326 13.39 -10.98 16.70
C VAL A 326 12.36 -11.82 15.97
N GLU A 327 11.10 -11.66 16.33
CA GLU A 327 9.97 -12.25 15.61
C GLU A 327 9.41 -11.24 14.62
N VAL A 328 9.15 -11.67 13.39
CA VAL A 328 8.52 -10.86 12.35
C VAL A 328 7.28 -11.59 11.87
N VAL A 329 6.16 -10.90 11.81
CA VAL A 329 4.89 -11.42 11.30
C VAL A 329 4.40 -10.60 10.13
N THR A 330 3.81 -11.27 9.15
CA THR A 330 3.22 -10.63 7.97
C THR A 330 1.75 -11.02 7.84
N PRO A 331 0.89 -10.14 7.34
CA PRO A 331 -0.48 -10.52 6.99
C PRO A 331 -0.47 -11.49 5.80
N PRO A 332 -1.51 -12.31 5.62
CA PRO A 332 -1.60 -13.23 4.47
C PRO A 332 -1.50 -12.55 3.11
N GLU A 333 -2.03 -11.32 3.00
CA GLU A 333 -2.01 -10.48 1.79
C GLU A 333 -1.45 -9.10 2.15
N PRO A 334 -0.12 -8.92 2.20
CA PRO A 334 0.50 -7.69 2.72
C PRO A 334 0.11 -6.41 1.96
N ASP A 335 -0.16 -6.50 0.67
CA ASP A 335 -0.49 -5.36 -0.19
C ASP A 335 -1.97 -4.91 -0.09
N THR A 336 -2.85 -5.77 0.46
CA THR A 336 -4.26 -5.44 0.74
C THR A 336 -4.53 -5.20 2.23
N ALA A 337 -3.57 -5.49 3.08
CA ALA A 337 -3.71 -5.51 4.53
C ALA A 337 -4.18 -4.17 5.12
N ALA A 338 -3.76 -3.05 4.57
CA ALA A 338 -4.19 -1.73 5.05
C ALA A 338 -5.70 -1.51 4.87
N ALA A 339 -6.25 -1.88 3.71
CA ALA A 339 -7.70 -1.80 3.47
C ALA A 339 -8.47 -2.85 4.30
N GLU A 340 -7.88 -4.03 4.53
CA GLU A 340 -8.48 -5.03 5.40
C GLU A 340 -8.57 -4.57 6.84
N GLY A 341 -7.47 -4.07 7.41
CA GLY A 341 -7.48 -3.56 8.77
C GLY A 341 -8.37 -2.33 8.92
N ALA A 342 -8.40 -1.44 7.93
CA ALA A 342 -9.32 -0.32 7.89
C ALA A 342 -10.79 -0.80 7.91
N MET A 343 -11.14 -1.83 7.12
CA MET A 343 -12.48 -2.43 7.13
C MET A 343 -12.82 -3.05 8.50
N ARG A 344 -11.88 -3.76 9.15
CA ARG A 344 -12.09 -4.32 10.50
C ARG A 344 -12.32 -3.22 11.55
N ILE A 345 -11.65 -2.07 11.44
CA ILE A 345 -11.93 -0.90 12.28
C ILE A 345 -13.34 -0.37 11.98
N ALA A 346 -13.73 -0.24 10.71
CA ALA A 346 -15.06 0.19 10.33
C ALA A 346 -16.15 -0.75 10.88
N GLN A 347 -15.97 -2.07 10.82
CA GLN A 347 -16.85 -3.06 11.42
C GLN A 347 -17.05 -2.82 12.93
N ARG A 348 -15.95 -2.57 13.65
CA ARG A 348 -16.05 -2.25 15.08
C ARG A 348 -16.79 -0.94 15.37
N LEU A 349 -16.71 0.04 14.46
CA LEU A 349 -17.45 1.31 14.59
C LEU A 349 -18.95 1.12 14.32
N THR A 350 -19.33 0.20 13.45
CA THR A 350 -20.73 -0.14 13.17
C THR A 350 -21.37 -1.04 14.23
N GLY A 351 -20.58 -1.60 15.13
CA GLY A 351 -21.07 -2.44 16.24
C GLY A 351 -21.17 -3.93 15.92
N ASP A 352 -20.53 -4.35 14.83
CA ASP A 352 -20.39 -5.77 14.43
C ASP A 352 -19.17 -6.44 15.07
#